data_8b22e7bb4c0e5807cbdcdcede1f75f2b
#
_entry.id   8b22e7bb4c0e5807cbdcdcede1f75f2b
#
_cell.length_a   1.000
_cell.length_b   1.000
_cell.length_c   1.000
_cell.angle_alpha   90.00
_cell.angle_beta   90.00
_cell.angle_gamma   90.00
#
_symmetry.space_group_name_H-M   'P 1'
#
loop_
_entity.id
_entity.type
_entity.pdbx_description
1 polymer ?
#
loop_
_entity_poly.entity_id
_entity_poly.type
_entity_poly.pdbx_seq_one_letter_code
_entity_poly.pdbx_strand_id
1 'polypeptide(L)'
;MKEKFSNRLEGMMSTYIARNPVTGKTQFMQNWGDYDYNASFGGLPALRKYIADVKAYGMMPTFYVAGYLACATTRAGQKYGLDYGIMPLSTSPSSSVAPKGYLDSYGVFNMCPDNETWSDYIAQTLRRLAADTAIEGVRLDEFGWAKPACFSPRHRHIFAEPGHNENMRAQVNIYRKIREAVDPVDPMFSMAAEHYGYDCMARYMDWALDYDVRNNPDAVRKVPFTLFRFYFPECKTAEYNDGNPMMPEYRLFNAWAVMHPNDPELYHITLLENGDAFDSRDVEPLVRTLRRDVYSHRFSARGKAIYTFFNAAGETVKGGVLPTEPAAGKHWVDLLTGEELKLTSVGKQTAVALAIPDQKAACIARLPELLKVKRIDETLLAEIAAANPDTFLILSDPAGNELFRATAVKGKIEIPLAALKLMKNCPYTVKLLQGKYLRDMTGFEF
;
A
#
# COMPACT_ATOMS: atom_id res chain seq x y z
N MET A 1 19.18 -4.58 -1.14
CA MET A 1 19.39 -3.12 -1.27
C MET A 1 18.24 -2.32 -0.66
N LYS A 2 16.97 -2.74 -0.80
CA LYS A 2 15.78 -2.09 -0.22
C LYS A 2 15.82 -2.00 1.32
N GLU A 3 16.22 -3.05 2.04
CA GLU A 3 16.30 -3.05 3.52
C GLU A 3 17.29 -2.05 4.13
N LYS A 4 18.35 -1.70 3.41
CA LYS A 4 19.35 -0.74 3.90
C LYS A 4 18.88 0.71 3.89
N PHE A 5 17.81 1.03 3.17
CA PHE A 5 17.35 2.41 3.02
C PHE A 5 16.31 2.82 4.06
N SER A 6 15.34 1.97 4.42
CA SER A 6 14.25 2.35 5.35
C SER A 6 14.77 2.72 6.75
N ASN A 7 15.61 1.89 7.34
CA ASN A 7 16.14 2.11 8.70
C ASN A 7 17.10 3.31 8.80
N ARG A 8 17.74 3.69 7.70
CA ARG A 8 18.69 4.81 7.71
C ARG A 8 17.98 6.17 7.68
N LEU A 9 16.87 6.31 6.97
CA LEU A 9 16.10 7.55 6.93
C LEU A 9 15.55 7.91 8.31
N GLU A 10 14.99 6.95 9.01
CA GLU A 10 14.48 7.11 10.37
C GLU A 10 15.60 7.50 11.35
N GLY A 11 16.76 6.84 11.29
CA GLY A 11 17.91 7.19 12.11
C GLY A 11 18.47 8.59 11.84
N MET A 12 18.36 9.10 10.62
CA MET A 12 18.81 10.45 10.26
C MET A 12 17.95 11.57 10.89
N MET A 13 16.74 11.25 11.33
CA MET A 13 15.82 12.24 11.86
C MET A 13 15.42 12.01 13.31
N SER A 14 15.37 10.78 13.77
CA SER A 14 14.48 10.45 14.88
C SER A 14 15.15 9.92 16.14
N THR A 15 16.45 9.72 16.19
CA THR A 15 17.08 9.15 17.38
C THR A 15 18.31 9.94 17.88
N TYR A 16 18.43 10.03 19.20
CA TYR A 16 19.60 10.57 19.88
C TYR A 16 19.76 9.85 21.23
N ILE A 17 20.96 9.92 21.83
CA ILE A 17 21.20 9.30 23.13
C ILE A 17 20.90 10.31 24.23
N ALA A 18 19.97 9.99 25.10
CA ALA A 18 19.62 10.81 26.25
C ALA A 18 19.21 9.96 27.48
N ARG A 19 19.13 10.62 28.64
CA ARG A 19 18.61 10.01 29.84
C ARG A 19 17.09 10.07 29.84
N ASN A 20 16.44 8.91 29.90
CA ASN A 20 14.99 8.83 30.02
C ASN A 20 14.55 9.42 31.38
N PRO A 21 13.69 10.44 31.39
CA PRO A 21 13.30 11.12 32.62
C PRO A 21 12.44 10.27 33.57
N VAL A 22 11.82 9.20 33.08
CA VAL A 22 10.97 8.30 33.86
C VAL A 22 11.81 7.16 34.47
N THR A 23 12.60 6.48 33.64
CA THR A 23 13.37 5.30 34.07
C THR A 23 14.77 5.65 34.63
N GLY A 24 15.26 6.84 34.33
CA GLY A 24 16.62 7.27 34.67
C GLY A 24 17.73 6.60 33.86
N LYS A 25 17.41 5.72 32.91
CA LYS A 25 18.38 5.01 32.08
C LYS A 25 18.81 5.87 30.89
N THR A 26 20.09 5.81 30.55
CA THR A 26 20.60 6.35 29.28
C THR A 26 20.26 5.37 28.15
N GLN A 27 19.56 5.83 27.14
CA GLN A 27 19.07 5.02 26.04
C GLN A 27 18.91 5.85 24.78
N PHE A 28 18.63 5.20 23.67
CA PHE A 28 18.15 5.91 22.47
C PHE A 28 16.77 6.49 22.74
N MET A 29 16.64 7.79 22.47
CA MET A 29 15.38 8.53 22.57
C MET A 29 14.97 8.98 21.17
N GLN A 30 13.67 8.98 20.93
CA GLN A 30 13.11 9.50 19.67
C GLN A 30 13.12 11.03 19.67
N ASN A 31 13.37 11.63 18.52
CA ASN A 31 13.28 13.09 18.34
C ASN A 31 11.84 13.56 18.06
N TRP A 32 10.88 12.86 18.64
CA TRP A 32 9.45 13.17 18.45
C TRP A 32 9.11 14.53 19.03
N GLY A 33 8.43 15.31 18.21
CA GLY A 33 8.11 16.71 18.46
C GLY A 33 9.01 17.68 17.69
N ASP A 34 10.32 17.57 17.81
CA ASP A 34 11.27 18.51 17.15
C ASP A 34 11.53 18.13 15.68
N TYR A 35 11.71 16.85 15.39
CA TYR A 35 12.06 16.35 14.06
C TYR A 35 13.24 17.09 13.44
N ASP A 36 14.28 17.33 14.26
CA ASP A 36 15.52 17.98 13.83
C ASP A 36 16.40 17.02 13.02
N TYR A 37 17.24 17.59 12.19
CA TYR A 37 18.20 16.83 11.38
C TYR A 37 19.40 16.42 12.20
N ASN A 38 19.66 15.12 12.30
CA ASN A 38 20.70 14.57 13.16
C ASN A 38 22.11 14.91 12.64
N ALA A 39 22.83 15.78 13.35
CA ALA A 39 24.17 16.21 12.98
C ALA A 39 25.18 15.04 12.92
N SER A 40 25.00 13.98 13.71
CA SER A 40 25.87 12.78 13.69
C SER A 40 25.81 12.03 12.37
N PHE A 41 24.74 12.22 11.58
CA PHE A 41 24.58 11.65 10.23
C PHE A 41 24.81 12.68 9.13
N GLY A 42 25.40 13.83 9.44
CA GLY A 42 25.69 14.91 8.47
C GLY A 42 24.57 15.95 8.30
N GLY A 43 23.54 15.90 9.15
CA GLY A 43 22.47 16.89 9.20
C GLY A 43 21.66 17.00 7.91
N LEU A 44 21.07 18.17 7.66
CA LEU A 44 20.21 18.44 6.50
C LEU A 44 20.88 18.17 5.13
N PRO A 45 22.16 18.55 4.89
CA PRO A 45 22.78 18.27 3.60
C PRO A 45 22.89 16.79 3.27
N ALA A 46 23.25 15.94 4.25
CA ALA A 46 23.33 14.52 4.06
C ALA A 46 21.95 13.87 3.84
N LEU A 47 20.93 14.36 4.56
CA LEU A 47 19.54 13.92 4.40
C LEU A 47 19.00 14.26 3.00
N ARG A 48 19.23 15.50 2.52
CA ARG A 48 18.83 15.89 1.15
C ARG A 48 19.48 15.00 0.09
N LYS A 49 20.79 14.73 0.23
CA LYS A 49 21.49 13.84 -0.68
C LYS A 49 20.88 12.44 -0.67
N TYR A 50 20.61 11.91 0.51
CA TYR A 50 20.01 10.58 0.68
C TYR A 50 18.62 10.49 0.02
N ILE A 51 17.77 11.48 0.22
CA ILE A 51 16.45 11.58 -0.41
C ILE A 51 16.59 11.61 -1.94
N ALA A 52 17.52 12.43 -2.47
CA ALA A 52 17.77 12.49 -3.90
C ALA A 52 18.26 11.15 -4.47
N ASP A 53 19.16 10.44 -3.77
CA ASP A 53 19.62 9.11 -4.15
C ASP A 53 18.45 8.10 -4.20
N VAL A 54 17.55 8.11 -3.20
CA VAL A 54 16.36 7.25 -3.16
C VAL A 54 15.41 7.54 -4.33
N LYS A 55 15.17 8.81 -4.64
CA LYS A 55 14.33 9.25 -5.78
C LYS A 55 14.94 8.81 -7.12
N ALA A 56 16.25 8.86 -7.26
CA ALA A 56 16.95 8.40 -8.46
C ALA A 56 16.77 6.90 -8.75
N TYR A 57 16.43 6.09 -7.73
CA TYR A 57 16.02 4.69 -7.90
C TYR A 57 14.53 4.51 -8.24
N GLY A 58 13.78 5.59 -8.46
CA GLY A 58 12.34 5.53 -8.73
C GLY A 58 11.49 5.21 -7.51
N MET A 59 12.05 5.35 -6.30
CA MET A 59 11.32 5.15 -5.04
C MET A 59 10.83 6.49 -4.49
N MET A 60 9.67 6.46 -3.82
CA MET A 60 9.07 7.61 -3.15
C MET A 60 9.49 7.59 -1.66
N PRO A 61 10.40 8.47 -1.22
CA PRO A 61 10.79 8.56 0.19
C PRO A 61 9.72 9.26 1.01
N THR A 62 9.35 8.66 2.15
CA THR A 62 8.42 9.25 3.13
C THR A 62 9.04 9.26 4.51
N PHE A 63 8.70 10.26 5.33
CA PHE A 63 9.10 10.29 6.74
C PHE A 63 8.10 9.56 7.62
N TYR A 64 8.61 8.99 8.70
CA TYR A 64 7.83 8.54 9.84
C TYR A 64 7.70 9.71 10.84
N VAL A 65 6.47 10.06 11.20
CA VAL A 65 6.18 11.11 12.18
C VAL A 65 5.11 10.64 13.16
N ALA A 66 5.45 10.55 14.43
CA ALA A 66 4.49 10.29 15.51
C ALA A 66 3.82 11.61 15.92
N GLY A 67 2.78 12.00 15.20
CA GLY A 67 2.20 13.35 15.30
C GLY A 67 1.52 13.69 16.64
N TYR A 68 1.23 12.68 17.46
CA TYR A 68 0.67 12.86 18.80
C TYR A 68 1.67 12.63 19.93
N LEU A 69 2.96 12.51 19.62
CA LEU A 69 3.99 12.26 20.61
C LEU A 69 5.01 13.40 20.68
N ALA A 70 5.40 13.76 21.90
CA ALA A 70 6.52 14.67 22.15
C ALA A 70 7.43 14.08 23.22
N CYS A 71 8.69 13.82 22.86
CA CYS A 71 9.65 13.33 23.83
C CYS A 71 10.00 14.42 24.84
N ALA A 72 9.98 14.10 26.13
CA ALA A 72 10.19 15.06 27.20
C ALA A 72 11.58 15.74 27.18
N THR A 73 12.53 15.17 26.47
CA THR A 73 13.89 15.71 26.31
C THR A 73 14.05 16.60 25.06
N THR A 74 13.04 16.65 24.19
CA THR A 74 13.00 17.56 23.03
C THR A 74 12.57 18.96 23.43
N ARG A 75 12.86 19.97 22.60
CA ARG A 75 12.37 21.35 22.81
C ARG A 75 10.85 21.43 22.82
N ALA A 76 10.21 20.68 21.90
CA ALA A 76 8.76 20.60 21.83
C ALA A 76 8.17 19.97 23.11
N GLY A 77 8.75 18.85 23.58
CA GLY A 77 8.30 18.21 24.81
C GLY A 77 8.48 19.09 26.03
N GLN A 78 9.61 19.79 26.16
CA GLN A 78 9.87 20.73 27.25
C GLN A 78 8.93 21.95 27.21
N LYS A 79 8.63 22.45 26.02
CA LYS A 79 7.79 23.65 25.84
C LYS A 79 6.30 23.36 25.95
N TYR A 80 5.84 22.25 25.40
CA TYR A 80 4.43 21.99 25.17
C TYR A 80 3.88 20.78 25.94
N GLY A 81 4.76 19.84 26.34
CA GLY A 81 4.36 18.54 26.84
C GLY A 81 3.42 18.59 28.03
N LEU A 82 3.76 19.36 29.08
CA LEU A 82 2.91 19.49 30.27
C LEU A 82 1.62 20.26 30.02
N ASP A 83 1.68 21.29 29.18
CA ASP A 83 0.55 22.18 28.97
C ASP A 83 -0.46 21.60 27.99
N TYR A 84 0.00 20.86 26.97
CA TYR A 84 -0.86 20.33 25.90
C TYR A 84 -0.91 18.80 25.83
N GLY A 85 -0.31 18.10 26.78
CA GLY A 85 -0.42 16.66 26.92
C GLY A 85 -1.81 16.21 27.41
N ILE A 86 -2.20 15.00 27.02
CA ILE A 86 -3.42 14.36 27.52
C ILE A 86 -3.26 14.05 29.00
N MET A 87 -4.24 14.47 29.81
CA MET A 87 -4.41 14.04 31.20
C MET A 87 -5.57 13.03 31.25
N PRO A 88 -5.31 11.73 31.41
CA PRO A 88 -6.38 10.74 31.58
C PRO A 88 -7.03 10.82 32.96
N LEU A 89 -8.28 10.35 33.09
CA LEU A 89 -9.03 10.36 34.36
C LEU A 89 -8.38 9.49 35.44
N SER A 90 -7.78 8.38 35.05
CA SER A 90 -7.10 7.49 36.00
C SER A 90 -5.77 7.00 35.45
N THR A 91 -4.80 6.89 36.32
CA THR A 91 -3.53 6.21 36.09
C THR A 91 -3.72 4.71 36.32
N SER A 92 -4.46 4.01 35.43
CA SER A 92 -4.50 2.55 35.51
C SER A 92 -3.10 1.98 35.32
N PRO A 93 -2.69 1.00 36.14
CA PRO A 93 -1.39 0.33 35.97
C PRO A 93 -1.21 -0.38 34.61
N SER A 94 -2.31 -0.62 33.90
CA SER A 94 -2.33 -1.17 32.56
C SER A 94 -2.23 -0.12 31.45
N SER A 95 -2.32 1.18 31.78
CA SER A 95 -2.08 2.24 30.83
C SER A 95 -0.58 2.50 30.74
N SER A 96 -0.08 2.70 29.54
CA SER A 96 1.32 3.09 29.29
C SER A 96 1.68 4.47 29.85
N VAL A 97 0.72 5.15 30.50
CA VAL A 97 0.87 6.48 31.10
C VAL A 97 1.40 6.33 32.54
N ALA A 98 2.61 6.82 32.76
CA ALA A 98 3.28 6.73 34.06
C ALA A 98 2.57 7.61 35.14
N PRO A 99 2.62 7.18 36.42
CA PRO A 99 1.94 7.87 37.53
C PRO A 99 2.47 9.26 37.86
N LYS A 100 3.55 9.71 37.27
CA LYS A 100 4.15 11.05 37.47
C LYS A 100 3.76 12.07 36.40
N GLY A 101 2.47 12.22 36.17
CA GLY A 101 1.95 13.18 35.20
C GLY A 101 1.84 12.57 33.80
N TYR A 102 1.94 13.33 32.80
CA TYR A 102 1.61 13.07 31.42
C TYR A 102 2.63 12.21 30.63
N LEU A 103 3.68 11.67 31.28
CA LEU A 103 4.73 10.88 30.64
C LEU A 103 4.44 9.39 30.70
N ASP A 104 4.63 8.70 29.59
CA ASP A 104 4.65 7.24 29.55
C ASP A 104 6.03 6.66 29.97
N SER A 105 6.15 5.34 29.97
CA SER A 105 7.39 4.65 30.32
C SER A 105 8.56 4.92 29.37
N TYR A 106 8.27 5.39 28.17
CA TYR A 106 9.29 5.79 27.19
C TYR A 106 9.78 7.22 27.38
N GLY A 107 9.19 7.97 28.32
CA GLY A 107 9.53 9.37 28.57
C GLY A 107 8.90 10.32 27.54
N VAL A 108 7.71 9.99 27.06
CA VAL A 108 7.02 10.69 25.98
C VAL A 108 5.68 11.23 26.50
N PHE A 109 5.35 12.46 26.12
CA PHE A 109 4.02 13.02 26.29
C PHE A 109 3.12 12.56 25.15
N ASN A 110 1.94 12.05 25.49
CA ASN A 110 0.84 11.89 24.55
C ASN A 110 0.13 13.25 24.42
N MET A 111 0.26 13.88 23.26
CA MET A 111 -0.27 15.21 23.04
C MET A 111 -1.77 15.18 22.73
N CYS A 112 -2.51 16.15 23.26
CA CYS A 112 -3.95 16.23 23.05
C CYS A 112 -4.27 16.60 21.59
N PRO A 113 -4.99 15.75 20.83
CA PRO A 113 -5.36 16.06 19.45
C PRO A 113 -6.34 17.22 19.37
N ASP A 114 -7.12 17.46 20.43
CA ASP A 114 -8.11 18.53 20.53
C ASP A 114 -7.53 19.86 21.04
N ASN A 115 -6.25 20.09 20.73
CA ASN A 115 -5.53 21.33 21.09
C ASN A 115 -5.04 22.08 19.85
N GLU A 116 -5.42 23.37 19.73
CA GLU A 116 -5.10 24.21 18.59
C GLU A 116 -3.59 24.41 18.43
N THR A 117 -2.90 24.77 19.52
CA THR A 117 -1.47 25.07 19.50
C THR A 117 -0.63 23.87 19.07
N TRP A 118 -0.98 22.66 19.54
CA TRP A 118 -0.28 21.44 19.13
C TRP A 118 -0.57 21.11 17.66
N SER A 119 -1.84 21.24 17.23
CA SER A 119 -2.23 20.99 15.84
C SER A 119 -1.49 21.91 14.87
N ASP A 120 -1.37 23.20 15.19
CA ASP A 120 -0.61 24.18 14.41
C ASP A 120 0.89 23.86 14.40
N TYR A 121 1.43 23.48 15.55
CA TYR A 121 2.85 23.15 15.67
C TYR A 121 3.23 21.97 14.77
N ILE A 122 2.45 20.88 14.78
CA ILE A 122 2.69 19.70 13.91
C ILE A 122 2.54 20.08 12.44
N ALA A 123 1.52 20.83 12.05
CA ALA A 123 1.32 21.27 10.69
C ALA A 123 2.51 22.10 10.17
N GLN A 124 3.01 23.05 10.96
CA GLN A 124 4.18 23.84 10.60
C GLN A 124 5.48 23.04 10.60
N THR A 125 5.59 22.03 11.48
CA THR A 125 6.75 21.12 11.47
C THR A 125 6.80 20.31 10.18
N LEU A 126 5.66 19.75 9.72
CA LEU A 126 5.60 19.02 8.46
C LEU A 126 5.85 19.93 7.25
N ARG A 127 5.31 21.16 7.26
CA ARG A 127 5.61 22.15 6.23
C ARG A 127 7.12 22.43 6.14
N ARG A 128 7.79 22.61 7.28
CA ARG A 128 9.24 22.80 7.34
C ARG A 128 9.98 21.59 6.77
N LEU A 129 9.62 20.37 7.19
CA LEU A 129 10.24 19.15 6.68
C LEU A 129 10.11 19.03 5.16
N ALA A 130 8.93 19.26 4.61
CA ALA A 130 8.69 19.25 3.16
C ALA A 130 9.56 20.29 2.44
N ALA A 131 9.55 21.54 2.91
CA ALA A 131 10.32 22.64 2.31
C ALA A 131 11.83 22.42 2.38
N ASP A 132 12.33 21.94 3.52
CA ASP A 132 13.77 21.78 3.74
C ASP A 132 14.35 20.58 2.99
N THR A 133 13.61 19.50 2.85
CA THR A 133 14.17 18.21 2.43
C THR A 133 13.74 17.77 1.05
N ALA A 134 12.67 18.33 0.50
CA ALA A 134 11.99 17.85 -0.71
C ALA A 134 11.56 16.39 -0.63
N ILE A 135 11.20 15.92 0.59
CA ILE A 135 10.58 14.60 0.81
C ILE A 135 9.19 14.57 0.18
N GLU A 136 8.77 13.43 -0.31
CA GLU A 136 7.52 13.31 -1.07
C GLU A 136 6.32 12.92 -0.22
N GLY A 137 6.51 12.71 1.09
CA GLY A 137 5.39 12.38 1.95
C GLY A 137 5.76 12.06 3.39
N VAL A 138 4.74 11.72 4.15
CA VAL A 138 4.82 11.36 5.57
C VAL A 138 3.89 10.18 5.90
N ARG A 139 4.38 9.26 6.74
CA ARG A 139 3.54 8.31 7.48
C ARG A 139 3.33 8.86 8.89
N LEU A 140 2.08 9.16 9.20
CA LEU A 140 1.66 9.67 10.51
C LEU A 140 1.32 8.49 11.42
N ASP A 141 2.21 8.22 12.37
CA ASP A 141 2.03 7.18 13.37
C ASP A 141 0.98 7.57 14.40
N GLU A 142 0.25 6.61 14.91
CA GLU A 142 -0.89 6.75 15.83
C GLU A 142 -2.11 7.51 15.27
N PHE A 143 -2.06 8.02 14.05
CA PHE A 143 -3.21 8.60 13.38
C PHE A 143 -4.17 7.50 12.92
N GLY A 144 -5.46 7.75 13.13
CA GLY A 144 -6.52 6.75 12.96
C GLY A 144 -6.87 6.00 14.24
N TRP A 145 -6.01 6.01 15.26
CA TRP A 145 -6.31 5.47 16.58
C TRP A 145 -7.11 6.47 17.44
N ALA A 146 -8.07 5.95 18.20
CA ALA A 146 -8.75 6.75 19.20
C ALA A 146 -7.80 7.06 20.36
N LYS A 147 -7.66 8.34 20.70
CA LYS A 147 -6.95 8.77 21.91
C LYS A 147 -7.89 8.79 23.12
N PRO A 148 -7.37 8.58 24.33
CA PRO A 148 -8.20 8.72 25.54
C PRO A 148 -8.72 10.15 25.68
N ALA A 149 -9.86 10.29 26.39
CA ALA A 149 -10.38 11.61 26.72
C ALA A 149 -9.38 12.39 27.57
N CYS A 150 -9.22 13.67 27.27
CA CYS A 150 -8.31 14.56 27.98
C CYS A 150 -9.05 15.33 29.07
N PHE A 151 -8.61 15.22 30.33
CA PHE A 151 -9.16 15.94 31.48
C PHE A 151 -8.28 17.12 31.92
N SER A 152 -7.31 17.53 31.08
CA SER A 152 -6.36 18.58 31.42
C SER A 152 -7.06 19.93 31.57
N PRO A 153 -6.90 20.62 32.71
CA PRO A 153 -7.34 22.00 32.86
C PRO A 153 -6.28 23.00 32.31
N ARG A 154 -5.14 22.53 31.80
CA ARG A 154 -4.03 23.38 31.39
C ARG A 154 -4.19 23.95 29.99
N HIS A 155 -5.09 23.40 29.20
CA HIS A 155 -5.35 23.88 27.84
C HIS A 155 -6.83 23.84 27.52
N ARG A 156 -7.20 24.67 26.57
CA ARG A 156 -8.52 24.67 25.98
C ARG A 156 -8.61 23.57 24.91
N HIS A 157 -9.72 22.85 24.91
CA HIS A 157 -10.10 21.96 23.81
C HIS A 157 -10.87 22.75 22.74
N ILE A 158 -10.73 22.33 21.48
CA ILE A 158 -11.37 22.99 20.34
C ILE A 158 -12.84 22.57 20.23
N PHE A 159 -13.08 21.26 20.37
CA PHE A 159 -14.37 20.62 20.05
C PHE A 159 -15.08 20.05 21.27
N ALA A 160 -14.38 19.79 22.35
CA ALA A 160 -14.95 19.15 23.53
C ALA A 160 -14.64 19.91 24.83
N GLU A 161 -15.43 19.66 25.84
CA GLU A 161 -15.08 20.01 27.22
C GLU A 161 -14.12 18.96 27.79
N PRO A 162 -13.31 19.30 28.83
CA PRO A 162 -12.45 18.34 29.49
C PRO A 162 -13.19 17.06 29.90
N GLY A 163 -12.62 15.90 29.56
CA GLY A 163 -13.21 14.60 29.84
C GLY A 163 -14.17 14.07 28.76
N HIS A 164 -14.50 14.86 27.78
CA HIS A 164 -15.21 14.39 26.61
C HIS A 164 -14.24 13.94 25.50
N ASN A 165 -14.72 13.15 24.57
CA ASN A 165 -13.90 12.61 23.49
C ASN A 165 -14.48 13.01 22.13
N GLU A 166 -13.82 13.92 21.45
CA GLU A 166 -14.13 14.37 20.09
C GLU A 166 -13.00 13.99 19.12
N ASN A 167 -12.42 12.81 19.31
CA ASN A 167 -11.25 12.35 18.54
C ASN A 167 -11.41 12.47 17.03
N MET A 168 -12.58 12.11 16.51
CA MET A 168 -12.84 12.19 15.07
C MET A 168 -12.66 13.62 14.55
N ARG A 169 -13.33 14.59 15.19
CA ARG A 169 -13.26 16.00 14.78
C ARG A 169 -11.86 16.58 14.97
N ALA A 170 -11.21 16.23 16.08
CA ALA A 170 -9.86 16.66 16.41
C ALA A 170 -8.84 16.14 15.39
N GLN A 171 -8.89 14.86 15.04
CA GLN A 171 -7.99 14.29 14.04
C GLN A 171 -8.25 14.87 12.65
N VAL A 172 -9.51 15.00 12.22
CA VAL A 172 -9.85 15.66 10.95
C VAL A 172 -9.29 17.09 10.90
N ASN A 173 -9.37 17.83 12.00
CA ASN A 173 -8.82 19.19 12.08
C ASN A 173 -7.28 19.21 11.88
N ILE A 174 -6.56 18.28 12.52
CA ILE A 174 -5.09 18.17 12.34
C ILE A 174 -4.75 17.83 10.88
N TYR A 175 -5.41 16.84 10.28
CA TYR A 175 -5.18 16.50 8.87
C TYR A 175 -5.42 17.69 7.93
N ARG A 176 -6.53 18.40 8.15
CA ARG A 176 -6.85 19.60 7.37
C ARG A 176 -5.75 20.65 7.50
N LYS A 177 -5.29 20.95 8.72
CA LYS A 177 -4.20 21.89 8.97
C LYS A 177 -2.88 21.48 8.34
N ILE A 178 -2.57 20.19 8.37
CA ILE A 178 -1.36 19.68 7.71
C ILE A 178 -1.45 19.93 6.20
N ARG A 179 -2.58 19.58 5.56
CA ARG A 179 -2.78 19.86 4.12
C ARG A 179 -2.67 21.34 3.81
N GLU A 180 -3.37 22.20 4.57
CA GLU A 180 -3.30 23.66 4.39
C GLU A 180 -1.88 24.22 4.52
N ALA A 181 -1.04 23.59 5.34
CA ALA A 181 0.34 24.02 5.53
C ALA A 181 1.30 23.46 4.47
N VAL A 182 1.09 22.22 4.02
CA VAL A 182 2.04 21.50 3.15
C VAL A 182 1.70 21.66 1.66
N ASP A 183 0.42 21.63 1.27
CA ASP A 183 0.02 21.73 -0.14
C ASP A 183 0.57 22.94 -0.88
N PRO A 184 0.75 24.15 -0.25
CA PRO A 184 1.42 25.26 -0.89
C PRO A 184 2.92 25.05 -1.16
N VAL A 185 3.56 24.09 -0.46
CA VAL A 185 4.97 23.72 -0.66
C VAL A 185 5.09 22.62 -1.70
N ASP A 186 4.27 21.59 -1.56
CA ASP A 186 4.20 20.46 -2.47
C ASP A 186 2.76 19.90 -2.52
N PRO A 187 2.00 20.22 -3.57
CA PRO A 187 0.62 19.75 -3.71
C PRO A 187 0.50 18.23 -3.94
N MET A 188 1.62 17.55 -4.25
CA MET A 188 1.69 16.10 -4.42
C MET A 188 2.21 15.38 -3.17
N PHE A 189 2.42 16.11 -2.07
CA PHE A 189 2.91 15.54 -0.82
C PHE A 189 1.96 14.45 -0.29
N SER A 190 2.46 13.23 -0.20
CA SER A 190 1.68 12.08 0.23
C SER A 190 1.52 12.02 1.74
N MET A 191 0.31 11.79 2.20
CA MET A 191 0.00 11.61 3.63
C MET A 191 -0.56 10.23 3.88
N ALA A 192 0.11 9.49 4.76
CA ALA A 192 -0.34 8.20 5.24
C ALA A 192 -0.71 8.24 6.72
N ALA A 193 -1.71 7.46 7.09
CA ALA A 193 -2.06 7.18 8.48
C ALA A 193 -1.65 5.77 8.89
N GLU A 194 -1.48 5.55 10.17
CA GLU A 194 -1.25 4.22 10.72
C GLU A 194 -2.51 3.34 10.64
N HIS A 195 -3.68 3.96 10.69
CA HIS A 195 -4.97 3.29 10.55
C HIS A 195 -5.93 4.10 9.67
N TYR A 196 -6.95 3.43 9.15
CA TYR A 196 -8.04 4.10 8.42
C TYR A 196 -8.77 5.14 9.27
N GLY A 197 -8.90 4.89 10.58
CA GLY A 197 -9.57 5.79 11.50
C GLY A 197 -11.03 5.96 11.20
N TYR A 198 -11.41 7.17 10.85
CA TYR A 198 -12.78 7.55 10.53
C TYR A 198 -12.94 7.88 9.05
N ASP A 199 -14.06 7.53 8.45
CA ASP A 199 -14.35 7.74 7.03
C ASP A 199 -14.06 9.17 6.55
N CYS A 200 -14.41 10.17 7.39
CA CYS A 200 -14.17 11.58 7.07
C CYS A 200 -12.67 11.97 7.00
N MET A 201 -11.76 11.13 7.46
CA MET A 201 -10.32 11.34 7.36
C MET A 201 -9.78 10.93 5.98
N ALA A 202 -10.44 9.98 5.30
CA ALA A 202 -10.00 9.45 4.01
C ALA A 202 -9.76 10.53 2.95
N ARG A 203 -10.50 11.63 2.99
CA ARG A 203 -10.33 12.79 2.09
C ARG A 203 -9.00 13.55 2.23
N TYR A 204 -8.28 13.33 3.32
CA TYR A 204 -7.00 14.00 3.61
C TYR A 204 -5.81 13.04 3.51
N MET A 205 -6.08 11.73 3.41
CA MET A 205 -5.05 10.69 3.33
C MET A 205 -4.92 10.17 1.91
N ASP A 206 -3.70 9.88 1.49
CA ASP A 206 -3.44 9.19 0.23
C ASP A 206 -3.36 7.67 0.42
N TRP A 207 -2.94 7.25 1.62
CA TRP A 207 -2.92 5.83 1.99
C TRP A 207 -2.98 5.63 3.51
N ALA A 208 -3.38 4.42 3.91
CA ALA A 208 -3.40 4.01 5.30
C ALA A 208 -2.89 2.58 5.45
N LEU A 209 -2.31 2.26 6.60
CA LEU A 209 -1.95 0.90 6.94
C LEU A 209 -3.17 0.13 7.44
N ASP A 210 -3.24 -1.15 7.08
CA ASP A 210 -4.21 -2.09 7.65
C ASP A 210 -3.48 -3.06 8.60
N TYR A 211 -3.69 -2.87 9.90
CA TYR A 211 -3.15 -3.74 10.94
C TYR A 211 -4.07 -4.88 11.35
N ASP A 212 -5.30 -4.91 10.88
CA ASP A 212 -6.31 -5.89 11.32
C ASP A 212 -5.89 -7.31 10.95
N VAL A 213 -5.30 -7.47 9.78
CA VAL A 213 -4.75 -8.75 9.32
C VAL A 213 -3.64 -9.27 10.22
N ARG A 214 -2.77 -8.39 10.70
CA ARG A 214 -1.69 -8.71 11.63
C ARG A 214 -2.24 -9.22 12.95
N ASN A 215 -3.26 -8.52 13.46
CA ASN A 215 -3.76 -8.72 14.81
C ASN A 215 -4.73 -9.91 14.89
N ASN A 216 -5.33 -10.31 13.77
CA ASN A 216 -6.35 -11.37 13.76
C ASN A 216 -6.31 -12.25 12.49
N PRO A 217 -5.25 -13.07 12.31
CA PRO A 217 -5.09 -13.90 11.11
C PRO A 217 -6.23 -14.90 10.90
N ASP A 218 -6.88 -15.38 11.97
CA ASP A 218 -8.00 -16.30 11.85
C ASP A 218 -9.30 -15.61 11.38
N ALA A 219 -9.49 -14.35 11.72
CA ALA A 219 -10.59 -13.57 11.16
C ALA A 219 -10.40 -13.33 9.66
N VAL A 220 -9.16 -13.06 9.22
CA VAL A 220 -8.82 -12.86 7.81
C VAL A 220 -9.09 -14.10 6.97
N ARG A 221 -8.83 -15.32 7.52
CA ARG A 221 -9.18 -16.57 6.83
C ARG A 221 -10.67 -16.67 6.53
N LYS A 222 -11.51 -16.13 7.39
CA LYS A 222 -12.99 -16.19 7.26
C LYS A 222 -13.53 -15.04 6.43
N VAL A 223 -12.91 -13.86 6.54
CA VAL A 223 -13.32 -12.62 5.88
C VAL A 223 -12.08 -11.97 5.26
N PRO A 224 -11.60 -12.46 4.10
CA PRO A 224 -10.32 -12.06 3.51
C PRO A 224 -10.38 -10.72 2.77
N PHE A 225 -11.38 -9.90 2.98
CA PHE A 225 -11.57 -8.66 2.25
C PHE A 225 -11.71 -7.45 3.16
N THR A 226 -11.22 -6.30 2.66
CA THR A 226 -11.51 -4.98 3.21
C THR A 226 -12.32 -4.18 2.21
N LEU A 227 -13.36 -3.50 2.68
CA LEU A 227 -14.21 -2.68 1.81
C LEU A 227 -13.77 -1.21 1.77
N PHE A 228 -12.88 -0.79 2.65
CA PHE A 228 -12.43 0.61 2.76
C PHE A 228 -11.99 1.19 1.41
N ARG A 229 -11.10 0.50 0.68
CA ARG A 229 -10.60 0.96 -0.62
C ARG A 229 -11.68 1.12 -1.71
N PHE A 230 -12.81 0.41 -1.58
CA PHE A 230 -13.90 0.49 -2.55
C PHE A 230 -14.83 1.68 -2.27
N TYR A 231 -14.92 2.10 -1.01
CA TYR A 231 -15.60 3.32 -0.63
C TYR A 231 -14.73 4.56 -0.81
N PHE A 232 -13.41 4.43 -0.64
CA PHE A 232 -12.43 5.51 -0.72
C PHE A 232 -11.29 5.15 -1.68
N PRO A 233 -11.56 5.06 -2.99
CA PRO A 233 -10.57 4.57 -3.98
C PRO A 233 -9.34 5.48 -4.11
N GLU A 234 -9.42 6.72 -3.68
CA GLU A 234 -8.31 7.66 -3.62
C GLU A 234 -7.34 7.33 -2.47
N CYS A 235 -7.82 6.74 -1.38
CA CYS A 235 -7.00 6.34 -0.25
C CYS A 235 -6.54 4.88 -0.43
N LYS A 236 -5.24 4.71 -0.67
CA LYS A 236 -4.66 3.37 -0.90
C LYS A 236 -4.45 2.62 0.41
N THR A 237 -4.56 1.30 0.35
CA THR A 237 -4.24 0.43 1.47
C THR A 237 -2.83 -0.11 1.34
N ALA A 238 -2.09 -0.12 2.45
CA ALA A 238 -0.81 -0.78 2.58
C ALA A 238 -0.81 -1.70 3.80
N GLU A 239 -0.10 -2.82 3.74
CA GLU A 239 0.14 -3.68 4.89
C GLU A 239 1.64 -3.76 5.16
N TYR A 240 1.98 -3.65 6.42
CA TYR A 240 3.35 -3.57 6.87
C TYR A 240 3.90 -4.91 7.37
N ASN A 241 3.04 -5.89 7.65
CA ASN A 241 3.44 -7.14 8.32
C ASN A 241 3.83 -8.24 7.33
N ASP A 242 5.02 -8.78 7.51
CA ASP A 242 5.61 -9.87 6.74
C ASP A 242 5.56 -11.26 7.43
N GLY A 243 5.12 -11.29 8.69
CA GLY A 243 5.13 -12.52 9.50
C GLY A 243 4.01 -13.52 9.21
N ASN A 244 2.99 -13.16 8.42
CA ASN A 244 1.89 -14.04 8.10
C ASN A 244 2.01 -14.58 6.66
N PRO A 245 2.13 -15.91 6.45
CA PRO A 245 2.31 -16.50 5.12
C PRO A 245 1.11 -16.30 4.17
N MET A 246 -0.04 -15.84 4.68
CA MET A 246 -1.20 -15.51 3.86
C MET A 246 -1.18 -14.08 3.31
N MET A 247 -0.28 -13.23 3.80
CA MET A 247 -0.27 -11.82 3.44
C MET A 247 -0.07 -11.53 1.95
N PRO A 248 0.81 -12.23 1.22
CA PRO A 248 0.94 -12.03 -0.22
C PRO A 248 -0.38 -12.27 -0.96
N GLU A 249 -1.07 -13.34 -0.61
CA GLU A 249 -2.37 -13.71 -1.20
C GLU A 249 -3.44 -12.65 -0.91
N TYR A 250 -3.45 -12.15 0.32
CA TYR A 250 -4.39 -11.13 0.77
C TYR A 250 -4.15 -9.81 0.05
N ARG A 251 -2.88 -9.39 -0.11
CA ARG A 251 -2.50 -8.18 -0.83
C ARG A 251 -2.89 -8.26 -2.31
N LEU A 252 -2.61 -9.39 -2.96
CA LEU A 252 -3.02 -9.59 -4.35
C LEU A 252 -4.54 -9.57 -4.49
N PHE A 253 -5.27 -10.28 -3.63
CA PHE A 253 -6.73 -10.35 -3.68
C PHE A 253 -7.37 -8.97 -3.52
N ASN A 254 -6.94 -8.19 -2.54
CA ASN A 254 -7.47 -6.86 -2.29
C ASN A 254 -6.83 -5.79 -3.22
N ALA A 255 -5.91 -6.18 -4.10
CA ALA A 255 -5.17 -5.29 -5.00
C ALA A 255 -4.59 -4.08 -4.26
N TRP A 256 -3.84 -4.32 -3.19
CA TRP A 256 -3.24 -3.25 -2.40
C TRP A 256 -2.09 -2.58 -3.14
N ALA A 257 -2.02 -1.27 -3.02
CA ALA A 257 -1.07 -0.45 -3.75
C ALA A 257 0.40 -0.69 -3.36
N VAL A 258 0.63 -1.13 -2.13
CA VAL A 258 1.98 -1.38 -1.61
C VAL A 258 2.12 -2.85 -1.27
N MET A 259 3.01 -3.52 -1.98
CA MET A 259 3.40 -4.89 -1.74
C MET A 259 4.64 -4.94 -0.84
N HIS A 260 4.76 -6.01 -0.05
CA HIS A 260 5.94 -6.23 0.77
C HIS A 260 7.11 -6.75 -0.09
N PRO A 261 8.38 -6.37 0.21
CA PRO A 261 9.54 -6.83 -0.58
C PRO A 261 9.71 -8.35 -0.66
N ASN A 262 9.13 -9.09 0.28
CA ASN A 262 9.16 -10.57 0.31
C ASN A 262 7.98 -11.21 -0.43
N ASP A 263 7.05 -10.43 -0.96
CA ASP A 263 5.98 -10.97 -1.79
C ASP A 263 6.52 -11.51 -3.11
N PRO A 264 5.85 -12.49 -3.73
CA PRO A 264 6.27 -13.00 -5.02
C PRO A 264 6.43 -11.88 -6.05
N GLU A 265 7.56 -11.83 -6.75
CA GLU A 265 7.84 -10.80 -7.77
C GLU A 265 6.73 -10.72 -8.82
N LEU A 266 6.16 -11.85 -9.18
CA LEU A 266 5.06 -11.92 -10.14
C LEU A 266 3.80 -11.18 -9.66
N TYR A 267 3.53 -11.11 -8.35
CA TYR A 267 2.41 -10.33 -7.81
C TYR A 267 2.67 -8.83 -7.96
N HIS A 268 3.91 -8.39 -7.70
CA HIS A 268 4.32 -6.99 -7.94
C HIS A 268 4.15 -6.61 -9.41
N ILE A 269 4.65 -7.44 -10.32
CA ILE A 269 4.54 -7.21 -11.76
C ILE A 269 3.06 -7.13 -12.17
N THR A 270 2.23 -8.08 -11.72
CA THR A 270 0.80 -8.10 -12.03
C THR A 270 0.10 -6.83 -11.57
N LEU A 271 0.38 -6.34 -10.37
CA LEU A 271 -0.22 -5.09 -9.87
C LEU A 271 0.29 -3.86 -10.64
N LEU A 272 1.57 -3.79 -10.96
CA LEU A 272 2.16 -2.66 -11.69
C LEU A 272 1.67 -2.60 -13.15
N GLU A 273 1.69 -3.71 -13.87
CA GLU A 273 1.23 -3.80 -15.26
C GLU A 273 -0.28 -3.56 -15.41
N ASN A 274 -1.03 -3.71 -14.34
CA ASN A 274 -2.48 -3.51 -14.33
C ASN A 274 -2.93 -2.35 -13.42
N GLY A 275 -2.01 -1.47 -13.04
CA GLY A 275 -2.30 -0.32 -12.19
C GLY A 275 -3.40 0.59 -12.75
N ASP A 276 -3.55 0.70 -14.09
CA ASP A 276 -4.64 1.44 -14.71
C ASP A 276 -6.05 0.90 -14.36
N ALA A 277 -6.17 -0.41 -14.14
CA ALA A 277 -7.42 -1.02 -13.69
C ALA A 277 -7.54 -1.00 -12.16
N PHE A 278 -6.48 -1.36 -11.46
CA PHE A 278 -6.48 -1.38 -9.99
C PHE A 278 -6.64 0.02 -9.37
N ASP A 279 -6.20 1.07 -10.05
CA ASP A 279 -6.36 2.47 -9.60
C ASP A 279 -7.63 3.14 -10.16
N SER A 280 -8.41 2.45 -10.98
CA SER A 280 -9.63 3.01 -11.56
C SER A 280 -10.74 3.12 -10.50
N ARG A 281 -11.76 3.93 -10.83
CA ARG A 281 -13.02 4.01 -10.06
C ARG A 281 -14.09 3.02 -10.54
N ASP A 282 -13.84 2.30 -11.66
CA ASP A 282 -14.72 1.22 -12.14
C ASP A 282 -14.35 -0.08 -11.44
N VAL A 283 -14.75 -0.18 -10.18
CA VAL A 283 -14.47 -1.30 -9.28
C VAL A 283 -15.77 -1.84 -8.70
N GLU A 284 -15.82 -3.15 -8.50
CA GLU A 284 -16.94 -3.84 -7.88
C GLU A 284 -16.42 -4.85 -6.86
N PRO A 285 -16.62 -4.60 -5.55
CA PRO A 285 -16.24 -5.55 -4.53
C PRO A 285 -17.19 -6.74 -4.50
N LEU A 286 -16.68 -7.88 -4.13
CA LEU A 286 -17.44 -9.10 -3.84
C LEU A 286 -18.40 -9.50 -4.97
N VAL A 287 -17.91 -9.44 -6.21
CA VAL A 287 -18.69 -9.95 -7.35
C VAL A 287 -19.06 -11.43 -7.12
N ARG A 288 -20.27 -11.78 -7.53
CA ARG A 288 -20.82 -13.10 -7.32
C ARG A 288 -19.94 -14.19 -7.94
N THR A 289 -19.57 -15.20 -7.15
CA THR A 289 -18.98 -16.45 -7.63
C THR A 289 -20.01 -17.59 -7.57
N LEU A 290 -19.73 -18.71 -8.25
CA LEU A 290 -20.55 -19.93 -8.21
C LEU A 290 -20.07 -20.91 -7.13
N ARG A 291 -19.09 -20.51 -6.32
CA ARG A 291 -18.50 -21.34 -5.27
C ARG A 291 -18.63 -20.66 -3.93
N ARG A 292 -19.12 -21.39 -2.96
CA ARG A 292 -19.20 -20.90 -1.57
C ARG A 292 -17.81 -20.62 -1.05
N ASP A 293 -17.67 -19.56 -0.26
CA ASP A 293 -16.41 -19.15 0.40
C ASP A 293 -15.25 -18.90 -0.59
N VAL A 294 -15.57 -18.65 -1.86
CA VAL A 294 -14.65 -18.08 -2.84
C VAL A 294 -15.09 -16.65 -3.12
N TYR A 295 -14.25 -15.70 -2.76
CA TYR A 295 -14.52 -14.26 -2.91
C TYR A 295 -13.84 -13.71 -4.15
N SER A 296 -14.42 -12.70 -4.77
CA SER A 296 -13.86 -12.06 -5.96
C SER A 296 -14.15 -10.57 -5.98
N HIS A 297 -13.20 -9.78 -6.48
CA HIS A 297 -13.35 -8.37 -6.81
C HIS A 297 -13.14 -8.15 -8.30
N ARG A 298 -13.81 -7.15 -8.88
CA ARG A 298 -13.64 -6.74 -10.27
C ARG A 298 -13.04 -5.32 -10.33
N PHE A 299 -12.10 -5.15 -11.24
CA PHE A 299 -11.45 -3.87 -11.56
C PHE A 299 -11.43 -3.69 -13.07
N SER A 300 -11.81 -2.52 -13.58
CA SER A 300 -11.93 -2.32 -15.03
C SER A 300 -11.28 -1.02 -15.48
N ALA A 301 -10.58 -1.08 -16.59
CA ALA A 301 -10.07 0.09 -17.31
C ALA A 301 -9.74 -0.25 -18.76
N ARG A 302 -9.85 0.72 -19.64
CA ARG A 302 -9.36 0.66 -21.03
C ARG A 302 -9.81 -0.59 -21.80
N GLY A 303 -11.03 -1.07 -21.57
CA GLY A 303 -11.59 -2.24 -22.24
C GLY A 303 -11.20 -3.61 -21.69
N LYS A 304 -10.36 -3.66 -20.65
CA LYS A 304 -10.08 -4.87 -19.88
C LYS A 304 -10.87 -4.91 -18.57
N ALA A 305 -11.14 -6.11 -18.06
CA ALA A 305 -11.69 -6.34 -16.73
C ALA A 305 -10.85 -7.39 -16.02
N ILE A 306 -10.37 -7.06 -14.83
CA ILE A 306 -9.53 -7.91 -14.00
C ILE A 306 -10.37 -8.40 -12.82
N TYR A 307 -10.20 -9.65 -12.48
CA TYR A 307 -10.84 -10.26 -11.33
C TYR A 307 -9.77 -10.88 -10.43
N THR A 308 -9.76 -10.45 -9.19
CA THR A 308 -8.97 -11.10 -8.15
C THR A 308 -9.85 -12.05 -7.37
N PHE A 309 -9.29 -13.17 -6.90
CA PHE A 309 -10.00 -14.18 -6.13
C PHE A 309 -9.22 -14.52 -4.87
N PHE A 310 -9.96 -14.95 -3.85
CA PHE A 310 -9.41 -15.62 -2.68
C PHE A 310 -10.29 -16.84 -2.33
N ASN A 311 -9.66 -18.00 -2.17
CA ASN A 311 -10.34 -19.23 -1.79
C ASN A 311 -10.23 -19.46 -0.28
N ALA A 312 -11.34 -19.33 0.44
CA ALA A 312 -11.46 -19.60 1.87
C ALA A 312 -12.31 -20.88 2.15
N ALA A 313 -12.53 -21.75 1.15
CA ALA A 313 -13.43 -22.88 1.26
C ALA A 313 -12.89 -24.07 2.08
N GLY A 314 -11.60 -24.05 2.48
CA GLY A 314 -10.96 -25.14 3.20
C GLY A 314 -10.50 -26.30 2.30
N GLU A 315 -10.67 -26.17 0.99
CA GLU A 315 -10.25 -27.15 -0.02
C GLU A 315 -9.90 -26.48 -1.34
N THR A 316 -9.21 -27.19 -2.22
CA THR A 316 -8.96 -26.70 -3.58
C THR A 316 -10.26 -26.64 -4.39
N VAL A 317 -10.66 -25.47 -4.83
CA VAL A 317 -11.80 -25.27 -5.71
C VAL A 317 -11.38 -25.44 -7.16
N LYS A 318 -12.11 -26.28 -7.92
CA LYS A 318 -11.86 -26.56 -9.35
C LYS A 318 -13.15 -26.44 -10.17
N GLY A 319 -13.03 -25.99 -11.44
CA GLY A 319 -14.11 -25.90 -12.40
C GLY A 319 -14.69 -24.50 -12.53
N GLY A 320 -15.95 -24.36 -12.93
CA GLY A 320 -16.58 -23.05 -13.14
C GLY A 320 -16.75 -22.27 -11.84
N VAL A 321 -16.14 -21.09 -11.78
CA VAL A 321 -16.11 -20.23 -10.60
C VAL A 321 -16.78 -18.88 -10.86
N LEU A 322 -16.42 -18.18 -11.94
CA LEU A 322 -16.94 -16.84 -12.24
C LEU A 322 -18.01 -16.94 -13.33
N PRO A 323 -19.28 -16.62 -13.05
CA PRO A 323 -20.29 -16.55 -14.08
C PRO A 323 -19.94 -15.45 -15.09
N THR A 324 -20.06 -15.76 -16.38
CA THR A 324 -19.72 -14.82 -17.44
C THR A 324 -20.55 -15.12 -18.70
N GLU A 325 -20.61 -14.14 -19.58
CA GLU A 325 -21.11 -14.31 -20.93
C GLU A 325 -19.96 -14.28 -21.94
N PRO A 326 -19.99 -15.14 -22.96
CA PRO A 326 -19.05 -15.06 -24.06
C PRO A 326 -19.08 -13.67 -24.71
N ALA A 327 -17.92 -13.10 -25.01
CA ALA A 327 -17.82 -11.79 -25.66
C ALA A 327 -16.89 -11.91 -26.87
N ALA A 328 -17.38 -11.58 -28.05
CA ALA A 328 -16.59 -11.61 -29.27
C ALA A 328 -15.36 -10.67 -29.18
N GLY A 329 -14.22 -11.14 -29.65
CA GLY A 329 -12.97 -10.36 -29.64
C GLY A 329 -12.36 -10.16 -28.24
N LYS A 330 -12.79 -10.99 -27.28
CA LYS A 330 -12.20 -11.04 -25.91
C LYS A 330 -11.94 -12.46 -25.50
N HIS A 331 -10.89 -12.63 -24.70
CA HIS A 331 -10.53 -13.90 -24.11
C HIS A 331 -10.27 -13.76 -22.60
N TRP A 332 -10.22 -14.88 -21.92
CA TRP A 332 -9.92 -14.96 -20.51
C TRP A 332 -8.51 -15.53 -20.31
N VAL A 333 -7.71 -14.88 -19.48
CA VAL A 333 -6.34 -15.28 -19.21
C VAL A 333 -6.03 -15.20 -17.72
N ASP A 334 -5.27 -16.17 -17.22
CA ASP A 334 -4.65 -16.10 -15.90
C ASP A 334 -3.45 -15.15 -15.96
N LEU A 335 -3.49 -14.07 -15.18
CA LEU A 335 -2.45 -13.02 -15.21
C LEU A 335 -1.11 -13.46 -14.57
N LEU A 336 -1.13 -14.54 -13.80
CA LEU A 336 0.08 -15.06 -13.17
C LEU A 336 0.83 -16.04 -14.08
N THR A 337 0.12 -16.74 -14.95
CA THR A 337 0.72 -17.78 -15.81
C THR A 337 0.64 -17.47 -17.30
N GLY A 338 -0.24 -16.56 -17.72
CA GLY A 338 -0.57 -16.33 -19.11
C GLY A 338 -1.45 -17.40 -19.75
N GLU A 339 -1.89 -18.41 -19.00
CA GLU A 339 -2.73 -19.49 -19.50
C GLU A 339 -4.11 -18.96 -19.95
N GLU A 340 -4.53 -19.36 -21.13
CA GLU A 340 -5.87 -19.07 -21.63
C GLU A 340 -6.91 -19.94 -20.91
N LEU A 341 -7.87 -19.29 -20.25
CA LEU A 341 -8.87 -19.94 -19.43
C LEU A 341 -10.09 -20.37 -20.23
N LYS A 342 -10.54 -21.58 -19.97
CA LYS A 342 -11.69 -22.17 -20.64
C LYS A 342 -13.00 -21.76 -20.00
N LEU A 343 -14.01 -21.58 -20.82
CA LEU A 343 -15.38 -21.46 -20.37
C LEU A 343 -16.01 -22.86 -20.20
N THR A 344 -16.79 -23.02 -19.14
CA THR A 344 -17.50 -24.27 -18.84
C THR A 344 -18.94 -23.98 -18.45
N SER A 345 -19.81 -24.97 -18.57
CA SER A 345 -21.20 -24.85 -18.13
C SER A 345 -21.36 -25.31 -16.68
N VAL A 346 -22.03 -24.50 -15.87
CA VAL A 346 -22.44 -24.85 -14.50
C VAL A 346 -23.95 -24.65 -14.41
N GLY A 347 -24.70 -25.74 -14.50
CA GLY A 347 -26.15 -25.69 -14.67
C GLY A 347 -26.53 -24.97 -15.99
N LYS A 348 -27.26 -23.85 -15.86
CA LYS A 348 -27.68 -23.03 -17.02
C LYS A 348 -26.73 -21.83 -17.30
N GLN A 349 -25.67 -21.71 -16.55
CA GLN A 349 -24.75 -20.58 -16.64
C GLN A 349 -23.43 -20.98 -17.26
N THR A 350 -22.86 -20.11 -18.09
CA THR A 350 -21.47 -20.21 -18.54
C THR A 350 -20.58 -19.57 -17.47
N ALA A 351 -19.44 -20.19 -17.17
CA ALA A 351 -18.50 -19.70 -16.18
C ALA A 351 -17.05 -19.91 -16.62
N VAL A 352 -16.16 -19.04 -16.16
CA VAL A 352 -14.72 -19.25 -16.29
C VAL A 352 -14.30 -20.38 -15.37
N ALA A 353 -13.58 -21.37 -15.92
CA ALA A 353 -13.03 -22.48 -15.18
C ALA A 353 -11.69 -22.08 -14.54
N LEU A 354 -11.59 -22.28 -13.23
CA LEU A 354 -10.40 -21.99 -12.43
C LEU A 354 -10.03 -23.18 -11.55
N ALA A 355 -8.76 -23.20 -11.14
CA ALA A 355 -8.28 -24.08 -10.08
C ALA A 355 -7.57 -23.18 -9.04
N ILE A 356 -8.20 -22.99 -7.88
CA ILE A 356 -7.68 -22.12 -6.82
C ILE A 356 -7.44 -22.97 -5.58
N PRO A 357 -6.18 -23.21 -5.17
CA PRO A 357 -5.86 -23.92 -3.94
C PRO A 357 -6.47 -23.23 -2.71
N ASP A 358 -6.66 -23.98 -1.62
CA ASP A 358 -7.12 -23.40 -0.35
C ASP A 358 -6.18 -22.29 0.15
N GLN A 359 -6.76 -21.22 0.66
CA GLN A 359 -6.05 -20.05 1.19
C GLN A 359 -5.11 -19.37 0.17
N LYS A 360 -5.41 -19.52 -1.14
CA LYS A 360 -4.65 -18.89 -2.22
C LYS A 360 -5.49 -17.86 -2.97
N ALA A 361 -4.80 -16.86 -3.49
CA ALA A 361 -5.36 -15.92 -4.43
C ALA A 361 -5.16 -16.39 -5.88
N ALA A 362 -6.03 -15.89 -6.76
CA ALA A 362 -5.85 -15.94 -8.20
C ALA A 362 -6.18 -14.58 -8.79
N CYS A 363 -5.56 -14.28 -9.93
CA CYS A 363 -5.79 -13.03 -10.65
C CYS A 363 -5.97 -13.33 -12.13
N ILE A 364 -7.18 -13.08 -12.64
CA ILE A 364 -7.50 -13.33 -14.04
C ILE A 364 -7.99 -12.07 -14.74
N ALA A 365 -7.90 -12.02 -16.04
CA ALA A 365 -8.41 -10.92 -16.81
C ALA A 365 -9.27 -11.38 -18.00
N ARG A 366 -10.26 -10.55 -18.33
CA ARG A 366 -10.91 -10.56 -19.64
C ARG A 366 -10.29 -9.45 -20.49
N LEU A 367 -9.44 -9.85 -21.40
CA LEU A 367 -8.66 -8.95 -22.28
C LEU A 367 -9.25 -8.91 -23.70
N PRO A 368 -9.03 -7.83 -24.46
CA PRO A 368 -9.27 -7.85 -25.90
C PRO A 368 -8.25 -8.78 -26.58
N GLU A 369 -8.68 -9.55 -27.59
CA GLU A 369 -7.80 -10.40 -28.41
C GLU A 369 -6.97 -9.56 -29.36
N LEU A 370 -5.81 -9.05 -28.89
CA LEU A 370 -4.89 -8.25 -29.69
C LEU A 370 -3.64 -9.01 -30.08
N LEU A 371 -3.32 -10.11 -29.41
CA LEU A 371 -2.09 -10.87 -29.54
C LEU A 371 -2.38 -12.35 -29.80
N LYS A 372 -1.78 -12.91 -30.84
CA LYS A 372 -1.73 -14.36 -31.07
C LYS A 372 -0.29 -14.78 -31.24
N VAL A 373 0.11 -15.87 -30.61
CA VAL A 373 1.46 -16.41 -30.75
C VAL A 373 1.44 -17.81 -31.32
N LYS A 374 2.42 -18.12 -32.14
CA LYS A 374 2.64 -19.45 -32.69
C LYS A 374 4.13 -19.73 -32.76
N ARG A 375 4.55 -20.85 -32.19
CA ARG A 375 5.92 -21.33 -32.36
C ARG A 375 6.10 -22.02 -33.71
N ILE A 376 7.15 -21.65 -34.41
CA ILE A 376 7.58 -22.27 -35.65
C ILE A 376 9.08 -22.52 -35.51
N ASP A 377 9.46 -23.77 -35.30
CA ASP A 377 10.85 -24.17 -35.01
C ASP A 377 11.49 -23.36 -33.87
N GLU A 378 12.55 -22.64 -34.11
CA GLU A 378 13.32 -21.81 -33.20
C GLU A 378 12.81 -20.34 -33.17
N THR A 379 11.64 -20.09 -33.73
CA THR A 379 11.03 -18.74 -33.79
C THR A 379 9.66 -18.74 -33.18
N LEU A 380 9.36 -17.74 -32.33
CA LEU A 380 8.00 -17.43 -31.90
C LEU A 380 7.46 -16.30 -32.77
N LEU A 381 6.41 -16.58 -33.51
CA LEU A 381 5.70 -15.59 -34.32
C LEU A 381 4.60 -14.97 -33.48
N ALA A 382 4.67 -13.67 -33.22
CA ALA A 382 3.62 -12.88 -32.58
C ALA A 382 2.85 -12.09 -33.64
N GLU A 383 1.53 -12.29 -33.73
CA GLU A 383 0.63 -11.57 -34.61
C GLU A 383 -0.17 -10.57 -33.77
N ILE A 384 -0.06 -9.27 -34.11
CA ILE A 384 -0.61 -8.15 -33.36
C ILE A 384 -1.72 -7.51 -34.20
N ALA A 385 -2.96 -7.57 -33.68
CA ALA A 385 -4.14 -7.04 -34.35
C ALA A 385 -4.21 -5.50 -34.33
N ALA A 386 -3.74 -4.88 -33.25
CA ALA A 386 -3.67 -3.42 -33.09
C ALA A 386 -2.56 -3.02 -32.11
N ALA A 387 -1.87 -1.93 -32.41
CA ALA A 387 -0.84 -1.34 -31.55
C ALA A 387 -0.88 0.20 -31.69
N ASN A 388 -0.58 0.88 -30.60
CA ASN A 388 -0.38 2.33 -30.52
C ASN A 388 1.13 2.64 -30.54
N PRO A 389 1.56 3.89 -30.73
CA PRO A 389 3.01 4.23 -30.83
C PRO A 389 3.86 3.82 -29.63
N ASP A 390 3.27 3.77 -28.42
CA ASP A 390 3.93 3.41 -27.15
C ASP A 390 3.67 1.94 -26.75
N THR A 391 3.36 1.07 -27.71
CA THR A 391 3.08 -0.34 -27.45
C THR A 391 4.36 -1.15 -27.61
N PHE A 392 4.58 -2.06 -26.66
CA PHE A 392 5.75 -2.97 -26.62
C PHE A 392 5.29 -4.42 -26.55
N LEU A 393 5.96 -5.27 -27.30
CA LEU A 393 5.89 -6.72 -27.20
C LEU A 393 7.00 -7.18 -26.27
N ILE A 394 6.64 -7.94 -25.23
CA ILE A 394 7.58 -8.45 -24.22
C ILE A 394 7.42 -9.96 -24.11
N LEU A 395 8.53 -10.66 -24.05
CA LEU A 395 8.61 -12.06 -23.63
C LEU A 395 9.21 -12.13 -22.24
N SER A 396 8.53 -12.81 -21.32
CA SER A 396 8.99 -12.99 -19.94
C SER A 396 9.09 -14.45 -19.54
N ASP A 397 10.02 -14.74 -18.63
CA ASP A 397 10.14 -16.03 -17.98
C ASP A 397 9.05 -16.28 -16.93
N PRO A 398 8.97 -17.49 -16.31
CA PRO A 398 7.99 -17.80 -15.28
C PRO A 398 8.09 -16.94 -14.02
N ALA A 399 9.23 -16.31 -13.76
CA ALA A 399 9.42 -15.37 -12.65
C ALA A 399 9.02 -13.94 -13.01
N GLY A 400 8.67 -13.67 -14.28
CA GLY A 400 8.31 -12.36 -14.79
C GLY A 400 9.49 -11.54 -15.31
N ASN A 401 10.72 -12.07 -15.33
CA ASN A 401 11.86 -11.34 -15.88
C ASN A 401 11.72 -11.19 -17.40
N GLU A 402 12.01 -9.99 -17.88
CA GLU A 402 11.99 -9.69 -19.32
C GLU A 402 13.17 -10.34 -20.03
N LEU A 403 12.89 -11.19 -21.02
CA LEU A 403 13.87 -11.86 -21.86
C LEU A 403 14.01 -11.21 -23.24
N PHE A 404 12.93 -10.56 -23.71
CA PHE A 404 12.91 -9.89 -25.01
C PHE A 404 11.93 -8.72 -24.96
N ARG A 405 12.29 -7.63 -25.65
CA ARG A 405 11.44 -6.44 -25.84
C ARG A 405 11.58 -5.92 -27.26
N ALA A 406 10.46 -5.59 -27.88
CA ALA A 406 10.40 -4.86 -29.14
C ALA A 406 9.27 -3.84 -29.16
N THR A 407 9.42 -2.76 -29.91
CA THR A 407 8.30 -1.88 -30.23
C THR A 407 7.28 -2.66 -31.04
N ALA A 408 6.04 -2.68 -30.59
CA ALA A 408 4.97 -3.40 -31.24
C ALA A 408 4.32 -2.54 -32.32
N VAL A 409 4.13 -3.14 -33.49
CA VAL A 409 3.36 -2.57 -34.60
C VAL A 409 2.29 -3.57 -35.01
N LYS A 410 1.21 -3.09 -35.61
CA LYS A 410 0.20 -3.98 -36.21
C LYS A 410 0.86 -4.87 -37.28
N GLY A 411 0.67 -6.18 -37.18
CA GLY A 411 1.26 -7.17 -38.07
C GLY A 411 1.97 -8.27 -37.33
N LYS A 412 3.05 -8.79 -37.90
CA LYS A 412 3.80 -9.92 -37.37
C LYS A 412 5.17 -9.50 -36.88
N ILE A 413 5.56 -10.00 -35.72
CA ILE A 413 6.90 -9.85 -35.15
C ILE A 413 7.45 -11.23 -34.87
N GLU A 414 8.69 -11.45 -35.29
CA GLU A 414 9.43 -12.69 -35.04
C GLU A 414 10.34 -12.53 -33.84
N ILE A 415 10.27 -13.47 -32.90
CA ILE A 415 11.16 -13.55 -31.75
C ILE A 415 12.07 -14.75 -31.90
N PRO A 416 13.40 -14.55 -32.09
CA PRO A 416 14.35 -15.66 -32.26
C PRO A 416 14.60 -16.33 -30.88
N LEU A 417 14.04 -17.52 -30.68
CA LEU A 417 14.11 -18.23 -29.38
C LEU A 417 15.52 -18.81 -29.12
N ALA A 418 16.26 -19.17 -30.15
CA ALA A 418 17.60 -19.71 -30.00
C ALA A 418 18.58 -18.79 -29.24
N ALA A 419 18.37 -17.48 -29.31
CA ALA A 419 19.20 -16.48 -28.61
C ALA A 419 18.82 -16.29 -27.12
N LEU A 420 17.72 -16.85 -26.67
CA LEU A 420 17.10 -16.48 -25.37
C LEU A 420 17.35 -17.48 -24.24
N LYS A 421 18.16 -18.49 -24.40
CA LYS A 421 18.50 -19.50 -23.37
C LYS A 421 17.28 -20.04 -22.61
N LEU A 422 16.21 -20.36 -23.33
CA LEU A 422 14.95 -20.85 -22.74
C LEU A 422 15.13 -22.27 -22.19
N MET A 423 14.43 -22.57 -21.10
CA MET A 423 14.36 -23.91 -20.51
C MET A 423 13.20 -24.70 -21.14
N LYS A 424 13.41 -25.97 -21.46
CA LYS A 424 12.35 -26.85 -21.97
C LYS A 424 11.29 -27.12 -20.91
N ASN A 425 10.06 -27.28 -21.35
CA ASN A 425 8.88 -27.56 -20.50
C ASN A 425 8.65 -26.48 -19.42
N CYS A 426 9.05 -25.24 -19.71
CA CYS A 426 8.74 -24.10 -18.85
C CYS A 426 7.69 -23.21 -19.50
N PRO A 427 6.73 -22.70 -18.73
CA PRO A 427 5.76 -21.73 -19.23
C PRO A 427 6.42 -20.35 -19.37
N TYR A 428 6.19 -19.68 -20.48
CA TYR A 428 6.63 -18.32 -20.76
C TYR A 428 5.41 -17.47 -21.08
N THR A 429 5.50 -16.17 -20.84
CA THR A 429 4.43 -15.24 -21.18
C THR A 429 4.87 -14.25 -22.25
N VAL A 430 4.00 -14.03 -23.24
CA VAL A 430 4.14 -12.96 -24.22
C VAL A 430 3.08 -11.90 -23.89
N LYS A 431 3.53 -10.67 -23.70
CA LYS A 431 2.71 -9.56 -23.25
C LYS A 431 2.73 -8.42 -24.26
N LEU A 432 1.58 -7.77 -24.43
CA LEU A 432 1.45 -6.53 -25.17
C LEU A 432 1.20 -5.41 -24.16
N LEU A 433 2.18 -4.54 -23.93
CA LEU A 433 2.09 -3.41 -23.02
C LEU A 433 1.92 -2.10 -23.79
N GLN A 434 1.01 -1.24 -23.35
CA GLN A 434 0.95 0.17 -23.79
C GLN A 434 1.52 1.06 -22.67
N GLY A 435 2.67 1.67 -22.93
CA GLY A 435 3.49 2.25 -21.88
C GLY A 435 3.90 1.16 -20.88
N LYS A 436 3.42 1.27 -19.65
CA LYS A 436 3.63 0.24 -18.59
C LYS A 436 2.41 -0.68 -18.37
N TYR A 437 1.29 -0.47 -19.06
CA TYR A 437 0.04 -1.15 -18.76
C TYR A 437 -0.27 -2.27 -19.75
N LEU A 438 -0.65 -3.42 -19.21
CA LEU A 438 -1.03 -4.61 -19.96
C LEU A 438 -2.27 -4.35 -20.81
N ARG A 439 -2.17 -4.74 -22.08
CA ARG A 439 -3.28 -4.69 -23.05
C ARG A 439 -3.77 -6.09 -23.41
N ASP A 440 -2.82 -7.01 -23.58
CA ASP A 440 -3.09 -8.41 -23.88
C ASP A 440 -1.90 -9.28 -23.49
N MET A 441 -2.15 -10.55 -23.20
CA MET A 441 -1.10 -11.54 -22.95
C MET A 441 -1.54 -12.96 -23.30
N THR A 442 -0.59 -13.79 -23.55
CA THR A 442 -0.79 -15.22 -23.73
C THR A 442 0.46 -15.99 -23.28
N GLY A 443 0.25 -17.20 -22.78
CA GLY A 443 1.33 -18.12 -22.44
C GLY A 443 1.73 -18.99 -23.62
N PHE A 444 2.94 -19.50 -23.57
CA PHE A 444 3.39 -20.61 -24.42
C PHE A 444 4.38 -21.49 -23.67
N GLU A 445 4.46 -22.75 -24.04
CA GLU A 445 5.42 -23.70 -23.48
C GLU A 445 6.54 -23.94 -24.49
N PHE A 446 7.81 -23.90 -23.99
CA PHE A 446 8.99 -24.07 -24.82
C PHE A 446 9.56 -25.49 -24.73
#